data_1dbf706875fa1c50c6f511f4175df84f
#
_entry.id   1dbf706875fa1c50c6f511f4175df84f
#
_cell.length_a   1.000
_cell.length_b   1.000
_cell.length_c   1.000
_cell.angle_alpha   90.00
_cell.angle_beta   90.00
_cell.angle_gamma   90.00
#
_symmetry.space_group_name_H-M   'P 1'
#
loop_
_entity.id
_entity.type
_entity.pdbx_description
1 polymer ?
#
loop_
_entity_poly.entity_id
_entity_poly.type
_entity_poly.pdbx_seq_one_letter_code
_entity_poly.pdbx_strand_id
1 'polypeptide(L)'
;AMGITRQKKALGYASQELTSEDLNTSGTSSLASAMQGKLTGVDIRTSSGAPGASAQIIIRGARSFDGNNTPLYVVDGMPISSTPDFATGQSVTGADNASRSIDINPDDIESINVLKGQAASALYGIRASNGVIIITTKSGKGLEKGKPQVSFSSNVSFDVVGRLPEFQKTYAQGSGGVFSTTSGTSWGPKISEL
;
A
#
# COMPACT_ATOMS: atom_id res chain seq x y z
N ALA A 1 -15.43 -0.26 16.24
CA ALA A 1 -14.72 1.01 16.16
C ALA A 1 -14.73 1.70 17.52
N MET A 2 -13.69 2.42 17.90
CA MET A 2 -13.58 3.12 19.20
C MET A 2 -13.73 2.18 20.43
N GLY A 3 -13.23 0.94 20.35
CA GLY A 3 -13.28 -0.03 21.45
C GLY A 3 -14.66 -0.63 21.77
N ILE A 4 -15.70 -0.27 21.03
CA ILE A 4 -17.03 -0.85 21.21
C ILE A 4 -17.24 -1.99 20.21
N THR A 5 -17.31 -3.20 20.71
CA THR A 5 -17.65 -4.39 19.93
C THR A 5 -19.16 -4.44 19.70
N ARG A 6 -19.60 -4.53 18.45
CA ARG A 6 -21.01 -4.74 18.09
C ARG A 6 -21.13 -5.92 17.13
N GLN A 7 -22.24 -6.63 17.20
CA GLN A 7 -22.51 -7.69 16.25
C GLN A 7 -22.65 -7.12 14.83
N LYS A 8 -22.04 -7.78 13.84
CA LYS A 8 -22.03 -7.37 12.43
C LYS A 8 -23.41 -7.08 11.86
N LYS A 9 -24.42 -7.84 12.31
CA LYS A 9 -25.84 -7.68 11.91
C LYS A 9 -26.50 -6.39 12.39
N ALA A 10 -25.93 -5.74 13.43
CA ALA A 10 -26.47 -4.50 14.01
C ALA A 10 -25.80 -3.23 13.44
N LEU A 11 -24.88 -3.38 12.46
CA LEU A 11 -24.19 -2.25 11.85
C LEU A 11 -25.00 -1.75 10.65
N GLY A 12 -25.41 -0.48 10.69
CA GLY A 12 -26.07 0.20 9.59
C GLY A 12 -25.13 0.60 8.42
N TYR A 13 -23.88 0.12 8.44
CA TYR A 13 -22.86 0.44 7.44
C TYR A 13 -22.08 -0.81 7.00
N ALA A 14 -21.57 -0.77 5.77
CA ALA A 14 -20.79 -1.87 5.24
C ALA A 14 -19.39 -1.91 5.85
N SER A 15 -19.10 -2.94 6.61
CA SER A 15 -17.76 -3.26 7.10
C SER A 15 -17.34 -4.64 6.60
N GLN A 16 -16.08 -4.78 6.29
CA GLN A 16 -15.47 -6.05 5.92
C GLN A 16 -14.25 -6.30 6.79
N GLU A 17 -14.15 -7.49 7.32
CA GLU A 17 -13.07 -7.90 8.22
C GLU A 17 -12.25 -8.99 7.55
N LEU A 18 -10.95 -8.89 7.68
CA LEU A 18 -9.97 -9.91 7.35
C LEU A 18 -9.29 -10.36 8.63
N THR A 19 -9.15 -11.65 8.80
CA THR A 19 -8.43 -12.25 9.93
C THR A 19 -6.94 -12.44 9.60
N SER A 20 -6.13 -12.71 10.59
CA SER A 20 -4.72 -13.01 10.40
C SER A 20 -4.49 -14.24 9.49
N GLU A 21 -5.39 -15.22 9.54
CA GLU A 21 -5.33 -16.40 8.69
C GLU A 21 -5.52 -16.02 7.21
N ASP A 22 -6.46 -15.11 6.93
CA ASP A 22 -6.68 -14.61 5.58
C ASP A 22 -5.45 -13.86 5.04
N LEU A 23 -4.73 -13.12 5.88
CA LEU A 23 -3.55 -12.37 5.50
C LEU A 23 -2.35 -13.28 5.20
N ASN A 24 -2.10 -14.26 6.08
CA ASN A 24 -0.95 -15.16 5.97
C ASN A 24 -1.02 -16.11 4.77
N THR A 25 -2.20 -16.36 4.22
CA THR A 25 -2.36 -17.21 3.03
C THR A 25 -1.57 -16.70 1.82
N SER A 26 -1.22 -15.41 1.78
CA SER A 26 -0.53 -14.80 0.63
C SER A 26 0.99 -14.96 0.67
N GLY A 27 1.60 -15.23 1.85
CA GLY A 27 3.05 -15.31 2.01
C GLY A 27 3.82 -14.04 1.60
N THR A 28 3.13 -12.90 1.53
CA THR A 28 3.71 -11.62 1.09
C THR A 28 4.10 -10.77 2.29
N SER A 29 5.25 -10.11 2.20
CA SER A 29 5.73 -9.19 3.24
C SER A 29 4.99 -7.85 3.26
N SER A 30 4.23 -7.52 2.20
CA SER A 30 3.50 -6.26 2.09
C SER A 30 2.04 -6.44 2.51
N LEU A 31 1.60 -5.62 3.48
CA LEU A 31 0.20 -5.59 3.93
C LEU A 31 -0.78 -5.32 2.78
N ALA A 32 -0.44 -4.41 1.88
CA ALA A 32 -1.28 -4.09 0.73
C ALA A 32 -1.46 -5.30 -0.21
N SER A 33 -0.37 -6.00 -0.50
CA SER A 33 -0.41 -7.22 -1.32
C SER A 33 -1.20 -8.34 -0.62
N ALA A 34 -1.08 -8.46 0.72
CA ALA A 34 -1.83 -9.44 1.49
C ALA A 34 -3.36 -9.19 1.46
N MET A 35 -3.78 -7.95 1.35
CA MET A 35 -5.21 -7.56 1.24
C MET A 35 -5.76 -7.64 -0.20
N GLN A 36 -4.89 -7.68 -1.21
CA GLN A 36 -5.29 -7.64 -2.61
C GLN A 36 -6.20 -8.82 -2.98
N GLY A 37 -7.32 -8.52 -3.63
CA GLY A 37 -8.30 -9.53 -4.04
C GLY A 37 -9.21 -10.09 -2.93
N LYS A 38 -8.95 -9.76 -1.66
CA LYS A 38 -9.71 -10.27 -0.51
C LYS A 38 -10.81 -9.31 -0.02
N LEU A 39 -10.77 -8.06 -0.47
CA LEU A 39 -11.69 -7.00 -0.07
C LEU A 39 -12.56 -6.57 -1.23
N THR A 40 -13.88 -6.71 -1.08
CA THR A 40 -14.84 -6.23 -2.09
C THR A 40 -14.91 -4.71 -2.14
N GLY A 41 -14.83 -4.13 -3.35
CA GLY A 41 -14.92 -2.68 -3.56
C GLY A 41 -13.71 -1.90 -3.03
N VAL A 42 -12.59 -2.58 -2.89
CA VAL A 42 -11.28 -1.98 -2.60
C VAL A 42 -10.36 -2.30 -3.77
N ASP A 43 -9.86 -1.27 -4.42
CA ASP A 43 -8.87 -1.36 -5.50
C ASP A 43 -7.49 -1.12 -4.89
N ILE A 44 -6.60 -2.08 -5.04
CA ILE A 44 -5.24 -2.04 -4.51
C ILE A 44 -4.29 -2.16 -5.67
N ARG A 45 -3.52 -1.10 -5.90
CA ARG A 45 -2.52 -1.01 -6.98
C ARG A 45 -1.16 -0.77 -6.37
N THR A 46 -0.23 -1.69 -6.64
CA THR A 46 1.17 -1.49 -6.32
C THR A 46 1.80 -0.59 -7.39
N SER A 47 2.66 0.33 -6.99
CA SER A 47 3.35 1.25 -7.90
C SER A 47 4.37 0.54 -8.78
N SER A 48 5.01 -0.49 -8.23
CA SER A 48 5.97 -1.32 -8.95
C SER A 48 5.95 -2.76 -8.40
N GLY A 49 6.67 -3.65 -9.06
CA GLY A 49 6.90 -5.02 -8.58
C GLY A 49 8.08 -5.14 -7.62
N ALA A 50 8.70 -4.02 -7.23
CA ALA A 50 9.84 -4.06 -6.31
C ALA A 50 9.40 -4.41 -4.89
N PRO A 51 10.22 -5.15 -4.14
CA PRO A 51 9.98 -5.38 -2.73
C PRO A 51 9.87 -4.04 -1.98
N GLY A 52 8.82 -3.89 -1.19
CA GLY A 52 8.61 -2.65 -0.46
C GLY A 52 8.00 -1.49 -1.26
N ALA A 53 7.58 -1.73 -2.48
CA ALA A 53 6.91 -0.73 -3.29
C ALA A 53 5.66 -0.16 -2.59
N SER A 54 5.40 1.13 -2.78
CA SER A 54 4.20 1.77 -2.28
C SER A 54 2.96 1.17 -2.94
N ALA A 55 1.86 1.17 -2.23
CA ALA A 55 0.58 0.75 -2.77
C ALA A 55 -0.47 1.83 -2.60
N GLN A 56 -1.20 2.08 -3.66
CA GLN A 56 -2.37 2.95 -3.64
C GLN A 56 -3.60 2.10 -3.34
N ILE A 57 -4.30 2.44 -2.27
CA ILE A 57 -5.57 1.80 -1.91
C ILE A 57 -6.69 2.79 -2.12
N ILE A 58 -7.69 2.39 -2.89
CA ILE A 58 -8.88 3.20 -3.17
C ILE A 58 -10.11 2.41 -2.77
N ILE A 59 -10.96 2.98 -1.92
CA ILE A 59 -12.20 2.36 -1.47
C ILE A 59 -13.39 2.98 -2.21
N ARG A 60 -14.14 2.15 -2.97
CA ARG A 60 -15.33 2.55 -3.74
C ARG A 60 -15.07 3.63 -4.80
N GLY A 61 -13.86 3.66 -5.36
CA GLY A 61 -13.48 4.57 -6.43
C GLY A 61 -12.96 5.93 -5.96
N ALA A 62 -12.38 6.67 -6.90
CA ALA A 62 -11.84 8.00 -6.66
C ALA A 62 -12.98 9.02 -6.45
N ARG A 63 -12.91 9.79 -5.38
CA ARG A 63 -13.93 10.77 -4.98
C ARG A 63 -13.39 12.17 -4.77
N SER A 64 -12.08 12.29 -4.56
CA SER A 64 -11.44 13.56 -4.24
C SER A 64 -11.09 14.31 -5.52
N PHE A 65 -11.42 15.60 -5.55
CA PHE A 65 -10.98 16.52 -6.60
C PHE A 65 -9.48 16.86 -6.48
N ASP A 66 -8.93 16.81 -5.27
CA ASP A 66 -7.51 17.11 -5.00
C ASP A 66 -6.57 15.93 -5.29
N GLY A 67 -7.11 14.85 -5.86
CA GLY A 67 -6.31 13.67 -6.21
C GLY A 67 -5.98 12.73 -5.04
N ASN A 68 -6.16 13.16 -3.79
CA ASN A 68 -5.91 12.30 -2.64
C ASN A 68 -7.15 11.43 -2.33
N ASN A 69 -7.09 10.17 -2.74
CA ASN A 69 -8.15 9.19 -2.51
C ASN A 69 -7.74 8.07 -1.54
N THR A 70 -6.65 8.27 -0.80
CA THR A 70 -6.15 7.28 0.15
C THR A 70 -7.04 7.20 1.40
N PRO A 71 -7.34 5.98 1.90
CA PRO A 71 -8.07 5.83 3.15
C PRO A 71 -7.21 6.21 4.35
N LEU A 72 -7.87 6.54 5.47
CA LEU A 72 -7.20 6.74 6.74
C LEU A 72 -6.83 5.38 7.35
N TYR A 73 -5.60 5.23 7.81
CA TYR A 73 -5.19 4.07 8.59
C TYR A 73 -5.31 4.37 10.09
N VAL A 74 -5.83 3.40 10.81
CA VAL A 74 -5.96 3.46 12.26
C VAL A 74 -5.39 2.18 12.84
N VAL A 75 -4.32 2.27 13.60
CA VAL A 75 -3.66 1.13 14.24
C VAL A 75 -3.95 1.20 15.73
N ASP A 76 -4.57 0.17 16.28
CA ASP A 76 -4.95 0.06 17.70
C ASP A 76 -5.66 1.32 18.24
N GLY A 77 -6.48 1.93 17.38
CA GLY A 77 -7.23 3.14 17.71
C GLY A 77 -6.50 4.46 17.43
N MET A 78 -5.22 4.43 17.07
CA MET A 78 -4.45 5.63 16.72
C MET A 78 -4.42 5.85 15.21
N PRO A 79 -4.87 7.00 14.71
CA PRO A 79 -4.78 7.34 13.30
C PRO A 79 -3.32 7.62 12.90
N ILE A 80 -2.87 6.95 11.85
CA ILE A 80 -1.55 7.19 11.24
C ILE A 80 -1.70 7.85 9.87
N SER A 81 -0.72 8.66 9.50
CA SER A 81 -0.68 9.27 8.17
C SER A 81 -0.29 8.21 7.14
N SER A 82 -1.09 8.07 6.10
CA SER A 82 -0.83 7.18 4.97
C SER A 82 -0.43 7.93 3.71
N THR A 83 -0.30 9.26 3.79
CA THR A 83 0.18 10.03 2.65
C THR A 83 1.60 9.63 2.35
N PRO A 84 1.91 9.22 1.11
CA PRO A 84 3.29 9.05 0.69
C PRO A 84 4.01 10.38 0.92
N ASP A 85 5.19 10.32 1.48
CA ASP A 85 6.00 11.51 1.73
C ASP A 85 6.61 11.98 0.40
N PHE A 86 5.76 12.58 -0.44
CA PHE A 86 6.24 13.25 -1.64
C PHE A 86 6.90 14.56 -1.23
N ALA A 87 8.17 14.48 -0.86
CA ALA A 87 8.95 15.65 -0.49
C ALA A 87 9.10 16.67 -1.64
N THR A 88 8.71 16.32 -2.85
CA THR A 88 8.73 17.23 -3.99
C THR A 88 7.59 16.90 -4.95
N GLY A 89 6.75 17.87 -5.25
CA GLY A 89 5.62 17.79 -6.19
C GLY A 89 5.99 17.53 -7.65
N GLN A 90 7.12 16.91 -7.90
CA GLN A 90 7.61 16.50 -9.21
C GLN A 90 8.39 15.20 -9.12
N SER A 91 7.69 14.10 -8.97
CA SER A 91 8.31 12.79 -9.19
C SER A 91 8.46 12.52 -10.69
N VAL A 92 9.23 13.33 -11.39
CA VAL A 92 9.64 13.06 -12.77
C VAL A 92 10.76 12.00 -12.78
N THR A 93 11.34 11.69 -11.62
CA THR A 93 12.46 10.77 -11.48
C THR A 93 12.06 9.31 -11.28
N GLY A 94 10.75 9.00 -11.20
CA GLY A 94 10.29 7.62 -11.05
C GLY A 94 10.69 6.95 -9.73
N ALA A 95 11.19 7.71 -8.75
CA ALA A 95 11.48 7.18 -7.43
C ALA A 95 10.18 6.97 -6.67
N ASP A 96 9.90 5.73 -6.30
CA ASP A 96 8.78 5.36 -5.46
C ASP A 96 9.21 5.45 -4.01
N ASN A 97 8.61 6.37 -3.26
CA ASN A 97 8.82 6.47 -1.82
C ASN A 97 7.80 5.59 -1.11
N ALA A 98 8.30 4.65 -0.33
CA ALA A 98 7.46 3.72 0.42
C ALA A 98 6.44 4.46 1.29
N SER A 99 5.20 4.01 1.24
CA SER A 99 4.14 4.47 2.15
C SER A 99 4.38 3.88 3.54
N ARG A 100 4.10 4.64 4.61
CA ARG A 100 4.21 4.15 6.01
C ARG A 100 3.33 2.95 6.33
N SER A 101 2.40 2.58 5.47
CA SER A 101 1.64 1.34 5.62
C SER A 101 2.50 0.07 5.52
N ILE A 102 3.74 0.21 5.04
CA ILE A 102 4.72 -0.88 4.93
C ILE A 102 5.39 -1.21 6.27
N ASP A 103 5.38 -0.26 7.20
CA ASP A 103 6.01 -0.43 8.53
C ASP A 103 5.24 -1.41 9.43
N ILE A 104 4.05 -1.84 8.99
CA ILE A 104 3.21 -2.77 9.74
C ILE A 104 3.46 -4.19 9.22
N ASN A 105 4.06 -5.02 10.07
CA ASN A 105 4.26 -6.42 9.74
C ASN A 105 2.91 -7.17 9.72
N PRO A 106 2.54 -7.83 8.61
CA PRO A 106 1.30 -8.61 8.54
C PRO A 106 1.20 -9.71 9.62
N ASP A 107 2.34 -10.25 10.06
CA ASP A 107 2.38 -11.29 11.09
C ASP A 107 1.94 -10.79 12.47
N ASP A 108 2.07 -9.48 12.75
CA ASP A 108 1.66 -8.89 14.02
C ASP A 108 0.17 -8.48 14.03
N ILE A 109 -0.53 -8.68 12.92
CA ILE A 109 -1.93 -8.28 12.79
C ILE A 109 -2.84 -9.41 13.27
N GLU A 110 -3.80 -9.07 14.13
CA GLU A 110 -4.90 -9.94 14.54
C GLU A 110 -6.05 -9.86 13.56
N SER A 111 -6.48 -8.64 13.21
CA SER A 111 -7.55 -8.41 12.27
C SER A 111 -7.44 -7.05 11.58
N ILE A 112 -7.97 -6.98 10.36
CA ILE A 112 -8.16 -5.74 9.61
C ILE A 112 -9.64 -5.54 9.37
N ASN A 113 -10.15 -4.37 9.73
CA ASN A 113 -11.53 -4.00 9.49
C ASN A 113 -11.60 -2.77 8.58
N VAL A 114 -12.25 -2.91 7.43
CA VAL A 114 -12.39 -1.84 6.45
C VAL A 114 -13.77 -1.22 6.54
N LEU A 115 -13.80 0.05 6.97
CA LEU A 115 -15.01 0.87 6.97
C LEU A 115 -15.15 1.62 5.65
N LYS A 116 -16.22 1.33 4.92
CA LYS A 116 -16.43 1.85 3.57
C LYS A 116 -17.41 3.02 3.59
N GLY A 117 -16.98 4.13 2.95
CA GLY A 117 -17.86 5.28 2.72
C GLY A 117 -17.98 6.24 3.91
N GLN A 118 -19.05 7.06 3.89
CA GLN A 118 -19.25 8.17 4.82
C GLN A 118 -19.47 7.74 6.28
N ALA A 119 -19.81 6.48 6.53
CA ALA A 119 -19.87 5.95 7.90
C ALA A 119 -18.53 6.03 8.63
N ALA A 120 -17.44 5.96 7.89
CA ALA A 120 -16.10 6.16 8.43
C ALA A 120 -15.87 7.59 8.88
N SER A 121 -16.40 8.58 8.14
CA SER A 121 -16.29 10.01 8.50
C SER A 121 -17.06 10.34 9.77
N ALA A 122 -18.16 9.67 10.04
CA ALA A 122 -18.93 9.87 11.27
C ALA A 122 -18.14 9.46 12.53
N LEU A 123 -17.20 8.52 12.39
CA LEU A 123 -16.38 8.01 13.50
C LEU A 123 -15.03 8.73 13.64
N TYR A 124 -14.40 9.05 12.50
CA TYR A 124 -13.02 9.56 12.44
C TYR A 124 -12.90 10.96 11.81
N GLY A 125 -14.03 11.62 11.55
CA GLY A 125 -14.09 12.96 10.98
C GLY A 125 -13.81 13.01 9.47
N ILE A 126 -13.63 14.21 8.94
CA ILE A 126 -13.49 14.48 7.50
C ILE A 126 -12.27 13.76 6.89
N ARG A 127 -11.22 13.53 7.66
CA ARG A 127 -10.01 12.82 7.21
C ARG A 127 -10.30 11.37 6.78
N ALA A 128 -11.43 10.83 7.20
CA ALA A 128 -11.90 9.48 6.88
C ALA A 128 -12.92 9.43 5.73
N SER A 129 -13.09 10.53 4.98
CA SER A 129 -14.05 10.62 3.88
C SER A 129 -13.83 9.55 2.80
N ASN A 130 -12.59 9.15 2.57
CA ASN A 130 -12.23 8.13 1.61
C ASN A 130 -12.31 6.69 2.18
N GLY A 131 -12.77 6.55 3.42
CA GLY A 131 -12.83 5.28 4.15
C GLY A 131 -11.73 5.15 5.20
N VAL A 132 -11.84 4.12 6.02
CA VAL A 132 -10.87 3.82 7.09
C VAL A 132 -10.48 2.36 7.06
N ILE A 133 -9.21 2.09 7.20
CA ILE A 133 -8.64 0.77 7.42
C ILE A 133 -8.22 0.71 8.89
N ILE A 134 -8.94 -0.08 9.68
CA ILE A 134 -8.66 -0.28 11.10
C ILE A 134 -7.86 -1.57 11.23
N ILE A 135 -6.67 -1.46 11.78
CA ILE A 135 -5.75 -2.56 12.02
C ILE A 135 -5.71 -2.79 13.52
N THR A 136 -5.99 -4.01 13.93
CA THR A 136 -5.85 -4.45 15.32
C THR A 136 -4.66 -5.38 15.38
N THR A 137 -3.70 -5.07 16.23
CA THR A 137 -2.52 -5.91 16.42
C THR A 137 -2.77 -7.03 17.43
N LYS A 138 -2.01 -8.11 17.30
CA LYS A 138 -2.07 -9.23 18.22
C LYS A 138 -1.76 -8.76 19.64
N SER A 139 -2.65 -9.05 20.55
CA SER A 139 -2.49 -8.73 21.97
C SER A 139 -2.42 -10.00 22.79
N GLY A 140 -1.81 -9.93 23.96
CA GLY A 140 -1.77 -11.06 24.91
C GLY A 140 -3.12 -11.41 25.55
N LYS A 141 -4.24 -10.83 25.08
CA LYS A 141 -5.58 -11.15 25.54
C LYS A 141 -5.95 -12.57 25.10
N GLY A 142 -6.30 -13.42 26.04
CA GLY A 142 -6.69 -14.81 25.76
C GLY A 142 -5.58 -15.84 25.93
N LEU A 143 -4.36 -15.43 26.22
CA LEU A 143 -3.30 -16.35 26.58
C LEU A 143 -3.53 -16.90 28.00
N GLU A 144 -3.36 -18.20 28.15
CA GLU A 144 -3.38 -18.83 29.49
C GLU A 144 -2.21 -18.29 30.33
N LYS A 145 -2.53 -17.80 31.53
CA LYS A 145 -1.50 -17.30 32.43
C LYS A 145 -0.49 -18.42 32.74
N GLY A 146 0.79 -18.11 32.54
CA GLY A 146 1.89 -19.02 32.89
C GLY A 146 2.34 -19.97 31.76
N LYS A 147 1.70 -19.94 30.59
CA LYS A 147 2.16 -20.71 29.42
C LYS A 147 2.68 -19.76 28.35
N PRO A 148 3.99 -19.73 28.05
CA PRO A 148 4.50 -18.96 26.93
C PRO A 148 4.03 -19.58 25.60
N GLN A 149 3.50 -18.78 24.71
CA GLN A 149 3.23 -19.19 23.34
C GLN A 149 4.39 -18.70 22.48
N VAL A 150 5.13 -19.62 21.89
CA VAL A 150 6.23 -19.31 20.97
C VAL A 150 5.80 -19.67 19.56
N SER A 151 5.80 -18.69 18.67
CA SER A 151 5.59 -18.91 17.24
C SER A 151 6.86 -18.48 16.50
N PHE A 152 7.27 -19.27 15.54
CA PHE A 152 8.36 -18.93 14.62
C PHE A 152 7.83 -19.00 13.19
N SER A 153 7.96 -17.90 12.46
CA SER A 153 7.68 -17.85 11.03
C SER A 153 8.93 -17.39 10.29
N SER A 154 9.23 -18.01 9.16
CA SER A 154 10.33 -17.61 8.28
C SER A 154 9.81 -17.62 6.84
N ASN A 155 9.98 -16.52 6.15
CA ASN A 155 9.65 -16.39 4.74
C ASN A 155 10.89 -15.93 3.96
N VAL A 156 11.19 -16.61 2.88
CA VAL A 156 12.29 -16.25 1.98
C VAL A 156 11.69 -16.08 0.59
N SER A 157 11.86 -14.88 0.01
CA SER A 157 11.43 -14.58 -1.34
C SER A 157 12.63 -14.25 -2.22
N PHE A 158 12.60 -14.71 -3.47
CA PHE A 158 13.58 -14.37 -4.48
C PHE A 158 12.89 -13.64 -5.62
N ASP A 159 13.22 -12.37 -5.78
CA ASP A 159 12.68 -11.54 -6.85
C ASP A 159 13.66 -11.52 -8.02
N VAL A 160 13.17 -11.91 -9.19
CA VAL A 160 13.96 -11.91 -10.44
C VAL A 160 13.31 -10.93 -11.40
N VAL A 161 14.13 -10.06 -11.98
CA VAL A 161 13.68 -9.12 -13.02
C VAL A 161 13.21 -9.94 -14.24
N GLY A 162 11.91 -9.95 -14.48
CA GLY A 162 11.30 -10.76 -15.53
C GLY A 162 11.58 -10.24 -16.93
N ARG A 163 11.32 -8.97 -17.18
CA ARG A 163 11.58 -8.31 -18.47
C ARG A 163 11.98 -6.86 -18.28
N LEU A 164 13.06 -6.47 -18.89
CA LEU A 164 13.42 -5.07 -19.11
C LEU A 164 12.96 -4.66 -20.51
N PRO A 165 12.51 -3.42 -20.70
CA PRO A 165 12.25 -2.90 -22.03
C PRO A 165 13.54 -2.92 -22.85
N GLU A 166 13.43 -3.25 -24.13
CA GLU A 166 14.56 -3.15 -25.03
C GLU A 166 14.86 -1.67 -25.29
N PHE A 167 16.01 -1.24 -24.81
CA PHE A 167 16.48 0.12 -25.08
C PHE A 167 17.02 0.20 -26.51
N GLN A 168 16.72 1.33 -27.18
CA GLN A 168 17.34 1.61 -28.47
C GLN A 168 18.86 1.78 -28.29
N LYS A 169 19.65 1.27 -29.24
CA LYS A 169 21.12 1.29 -29.22
C LYS A 169 21.71 1.99 -30.43
N THR A 170 20.86 2.65 -31.23
CA THR A 170 21.26 3.25 -32.52
C THR A 170 21.71 4.69 -32.34
N TYR A 171 21.06 5.44 -31.45
CA TYR A 171 21.33 6.87 -31.26
C TYR A 171 21.86 7.13 -29.85
N ALA A 172 22.81 8.04 -29.76
CA ALA A 172 23.35 8.52 -28.49
C ALA A 172 22.37 9.50 -27.79
N GLN A 173 22.70 9.82 -26.55
CA GLN A 173 21.98 10.87 -25.79
C GLN A 173 22.10 12.22 -26.51
N GLY A 174 20.98 12.96 -26.61
CA GLY A 174 20.95 14.26 -27.27
C GLY A 174 19.61 14.52 -27.95
N SER A 175 19.55 15.57 -28.73
CA SER A 175 18.37 15.99 -29.48
C SER A 175 18.78 16.58 -30.85
N GLY A 176 17.97 16.32 -31.86
CA GLY A 176 18.20 16.87 -33.20
C GLY A 176 19.53 16.44 -33.86
N GLY A 177 20.04 15.27 -33.54
CA GLY A 177 21.31 14.77 -34.08
C GLY A 177 22.55 15.31 -33.35
N VAL A 178 22.41 16.13 -32.32
CA VAL A 178 23.52 16.72 -31.56
C VAL A 178 23.64 16.01 -30.22
N PHE A 179 24.86 15.60 -29.86
CA PHE A 179 25.14 14.99 -28.56
C PHE A 179 25.00 16.01 -27.42
N SER A 180 24.33 15.63 -26.35
CA SER A 180 24.20 16.45 -25.15
C SER A 180 24.04 15.58 -23.91
N THR A 181 24.92 15.78 -22.94
CA THR A 181 24.89 15.09 -21.65
C THR A 181 23.76 15.57 -20.73
N THR A 182 23.16 16.71 -21.02
CA THR A 182 22.07 17.30 -20.24
C THR A 182 20.68 16.99 -20.81
N SER A 183 20.61 16.43 -22.02
CA SER A 183 19.34 16.07 -22.66
C SER A 183 18.80 14.78 -22.05
N GLY A 184 17.52 14.78 -21.68
CA GLY A 184 16.80 13.58 -21.27
C GLY A 184 16.33 12.68 -22.42
N THR A 185 16.68 13.01 -23.68
CA THR A 185 16.26 12.28 -24.88
C THR A 185 17.41 11.54 -25.53
N SER A 186 17.13 10.46 -26.26
CA SER A 186 18.11 9.65 -26.99
C SER A 186 17.97 9.86 -28.51
N TRP A 187 18.00 11.13 -28.95
CA TRP A 187 17.92 11.57 -30.34
C TRP A 187 19.17 12.38 -30.75
N GLY A 188 20.30 11.98 -30.19
CA GLY A 188 21.62 12.49 -30.59
C GLY A 188 22.12 11.88 -31.90
N PRO A 189 23.43 11.99 -32.20
CA PRO A 189 24.03 11.38 -33.39
C PRO A 189 23.97 9.84 -33.29
N LYS A 190 24.09 9.18 -34.43
CA LYS A 190 24.22 7.72 -34.43
C LYS A 190 25.51 7.29 -33.73
N ILE A 191 25.41 6.25 -32.91
CA ILE A 191 26.55 5.72 -32.16
C ILE A 191 27.67 5.23 -33.12
N SER A 192 27.28 4.79 -34.32
CA SER A 192 28.25 4.35 -35.35
C SER A 192 29.01 5.52 -36.01
N GLU A 193 28.62 6.76 -35.73
CA GLU A 193 29.22 7.98 -36.31
C GLU A 193 30.02 8.77 -35.28
N LEU A 194 30.04 8.30 -34.02
CA LEU A 194 30.83 8.83 -32.91
C LEU A 194 32.19 8.15 -32.81
#